data_8765a81db7cab894e888e1e2507eb2c2
#
_entry.id   8765a81db7cab894e888e1e2507eb2c2
#
_cell.length_a   1.000
_cell.length_b   1.000
_cell.length_c   1.000
_cell.angle_alpha   90.00
_cell.angle_beta   90.00
_cell.angle_gamma   90.00
#
_symmetry.space_group_name_H-M   'P 1'
#
loop_
_entity.id
_entity.type
_entity.pdbx_description
1 polymer ?
#
loop_
_entity_poly.entity_id
_entity_poly.type
_entity_poly.pdbx_seq_one_letter_code
_entity_poly.pdbx_strand_id
1 'polypeptide(L)'
;AAPNTCVDVRCMALECFYVTFHGVEAHAAMSPHKGKSAFDAALLSFQGIEFMREHVLEDSRMHYTVLDAGGPSNIVPGTAKAEYTLRSYSTDYLEKVIVPRFQDIIKGACLMTGTTCETERSYPFQAKIPCLTLNDLIMENARKFEAPQLAGPREKTGSTDFGNVMY
;
A
#
# COMPACT_ATOMS: atom_id res chain seq x y z
N ALA A 1 -2.76 -15.76 -13.70
CA ALA A 1 -1.80 -15.87 -14.81
C ALA A 1 -2.24 -14.95 -15.96
N ALA A 2 -1.29 -14.33 -16.64
CA ALA A 2 -1.61 -13.51 -17.80
C ALA A 2 -2.05 -14.42 -18.97
N PRO A 3 -3.12 -14.08 -19.69
CA PRO A 3 -3.61 -14.91 -20.78
C PRO A 3 -2.70 -14.88 -22.03
N ASN A 4 -1.77 -13.93 -22.09
CA ASN A 4 -0.92 -13.68 -23.26
C ASN A 4 0.53 -14.07 -23.00
N THR A 5 1.19 -14.60 -24.03
CA THR A 5 2.64 -14.78 -24.04
C THR A 5 3.30 -13.43 -24.30
N CYS A 6 3.84 -12.83 -23.24
CA CYS A 6 4.54 -11.54 -23.31
C CYS A 6 5.59 -11.45 -22.21
N VAL A 7 6.50 -10.51 -22.35
CA VAL A 7 7.47 -10.15 -21.32
C VAL A 7 7.22 -8.71 -20.87
N ASP A 8 6.90 -8.53 -19.61
CA ASP A 8 6.66 -7.19 -19.03
C ASP A 8 7.97 -6.46 -18.84
N VAL A 9 7.99 -5.18 -19.18
CA VAL A 9 9.19 -4.36 -19.07
C VAL A 9 9.51 -4.03 -17.63
N ARG A 10 8.51 -3.60 -16.83
CA ARG A 10 8.69 -3.24 -15.43
C ARG A 10 7.47 -3.60 -14.58
N CYS A 11 7.68 -3.78 -13.27
CA CYS A 11 6.62 -3.91 -12.28
C CYS A 11 6.86 -2.96 -11.11
N MET A 12 5.79 -2.59 -10.42
CA MET A 12 5.87 -1.67 -9.29
C MET A 12 6.48 -2.35 -8.05
N ALA A 13 7.29 -1.61 -7.32
CA ALA A 13 7.57 -1.91 -5.92
C ALA A 13 6.27 -1.81 -5.11
N LEU A 14 6.20 -2.54 -4.00
CA LEU A 14 5.04 -2.57 -3.11
C LEU A 14 5.50 -2.62 -1.66
N GLU A 15 4.84 -1.83 -0.83
CA GLU A 15 4.88 -1.87 0.61
C GLU A 15 3.47 -2.04 1.16
N CYS A 16 3.29 -2.94 2.10
CA CYS A 16 2.02 -3.14 2.79
C CYS A 16 2.20 -3.01 4.29
N PHE A 17 1.33 -2.23 4.93
CA PHE A 17 1.33 -1.98 6.36
C PHE A 17 -0.02 -2.31 6.97
N TYR A 18 0.01 -3.00 8.10
CA TYR A 18 -1.12 -3.17 8.99
C TYR A 18 -0.94 -2.23 10.18
N VAL A 19 -1.88 -1.33 10.38
CA VAL A 19 -1.82 -0.37 11.49
C VAL A 19 -2.97 -0.66 12.45
N THR A 20 -2.64 -0.94 13.70
CA THR A 20 -3.61 -1.08 14.78
C THR A 20 -3.54 0.18 15.62
N PHE A 21 -4.65 0.91 15.66
CA PHE A 21 -4.81 2.11 16.48
C PHE A 21 -5.39 1.73 17.85
N HIS A 22 -4.88 2.35 18.91
CA HIS A 22 -5.30 2.15 20.28
C HIS A 22 -5.78 3.46 20.89
N GLY A 23 -7.01 3.48 21.33
CA GLY A 23 -7.69 4.59 21.98
C GLY A 23 -8.15 4.25 23.38
N VAL A 24 -9.25 4.88 23.82
CA VAL A 24 -9.88 4.64 25.11
C VAL A 24 -11.40 4.52 24.89
N GLU A 25 -11.96 3.38 25.30
CA GLU A 25 -13.39 3.15 25.22
C GLU A 25 -14.16 4.06 26.20
N ALA A 26 -15.32 4.49 25.78
CA ALA A 26 -16.27 5.20 26.63
C ALA A 26 -17.70 5.02 26.09
N HIS A 27 -18.69 5.18 26.94
CA HIS A 27 -20.10 5.20 26.52
C HIS A 27 -20.37 6.49 25.74
N ALA A 28 -20.72 6.37 24.45
CA ALA A 28 -20.77 7.52 23.53
C ALA A 28 -21.81 8.59 23.93
N ALA A 29 -22.91 8.23 24.63
CA ALA A 29 -23.91 9.18 25.08
C ALA A 29 -23.66 9.69 26.51
N MET A 30 -23.10 8.85 27.41
CA MET A 30 -23.01 9.19 28.83
C MET A 30 -21.70 9.91 29.18
N SER A 31 -20.58 9.48 28.59
CA SER A 31 -19.27 10.00 28.95
C SER A 31 -18.27 10.01 27.77
N PRO A 32 -18.67 10.55 26.59
CA PRO A 32 -17.79 10.53 25.41
C PRO A 32 -16.47 11.27 25.63
N HIS A 33 -16.47 12.28 26.50
CA HIS A 33 -15.29 13.07 26.87
C HIS A 33 -14.17 12.27 27.56
N LYS A 34 -14.47 11.06 28.05
CA LYS A 34 -13.49 10.14 28.63
C LYS A 34 -12.87 9.20 27.58
N GLY A 35 -13.48 9.13 26.39
CA GLY A 35 -13.02 8.29 25.30
C GLY A 35 -11.95 8.96 24.43
N LYS A 36 -11.24 8.12 23.69
CA LYS A 36 -10.34 8.51 22.59
C LYS A 36 -10.58 7.51 21.45
N SER A 37 -11.16 7.97 20.37
CA SER A 37 -11.56 7.08 19.28
C SER A 37 -10.38 6.62 18.44
N ALA A 38 -10.07 5.33 18.48
CA ALA A 38 -9.08 4.71 17.61
C ALA A 38 -9.53 4.76 16.13
N PHE A 39 -10.85 4.69 15.88
CA PHE A 39 -11.38 4.77 14.52
C PHE A 39 -11.25 6.17 13.92
N ASP A 40 -11.37 7.23 14.73
CA ASP A 40 -11.11 8.60 14.25
C ASP A 40 -9.66 8.76 13.79
N ALA A 41 -8.69 8.13 14.47
CA ALA A 41 -7.31 8.11 14.02
C ALA A 41 -7.16 7.41 12.66
N ALA A 42 -7.83 6.28 12.45
CA ALA A 42 -7.86 5.61 11.16
C ALA A 42 -8.46 6.51 10.06
N LEU A 43 -9.59 7.17 10.31
CA LEU A 43 -10.24 8.08 9.37
C LEU A 43 -9.34 9.27 9.00
N LEU A 44 -8.70 9.90 10.00
CA LEU A 44 -7.75 11.00 9.76
C LEU A 44 -6.53 10.56 8.97
N SER A 45 -6.05 9.33 9.19
CA SER A 45 -4.94 8.79 8.40
C SER A 45 -5.32 8.56 6.94
N PHE A 46 -6.54 8.08 6.65
CA PHE A 46 -7.05 7.98 5.28
C PHE A 46 -7.13 9.34 4.61
N GLN A 47 -7.67 10.33 5.32
CA GLN A 47 -7.73 11.70 4.81
C GLN A 47 -6.33 12.28 4.53
N GLY A 48 -5.35 12.02 5.40
CA GLY A 48 -3.97 12.42 5.20
C GLY A 48 -3.35 11.79 3.94
N ILE A 49 -3.68 10.52 3.65
CA ILE A 49 -3.24 9.84 2.42
C ILE A 49 -3.89 10.48 1.18
N GLU A 50 -5.18 10.85 1.24
CA GLU A 50 -5.83 11.53 0.12
C GLU A 50 -5.15 12.89 -0.17
N PHE A 51 -4.80 13.65 0.85
CA PHE A 51 -4.05 14.92 0.65
C PHE A 51 -2.63 14.67 0.11
N MET A 52 -1.96 13.61 0.55
CA MET A 52 -0.65 13.23 0.04
C MET A 52 -0.68 12.84 -1.44
N ARG A 53 -1.79 12.26 -1.92
CA ARG A 53 -1.95 11.70 -3.27
C ARG A 53 -1.66 12.71 -4.37
N GLU A 54 -1.95 13.99 -4.14
CA GLU A 54 -1.65 15.07 -5.09
C GLU A 54 -0.15 15.41 -5.15
N HIS A 55 0.62 15.09 -4.11
CA HIS A 55 2.01 15.54 -3.92
C HIS A 55 3.04 14.41 -4.10
N VAL A 56 2.70 13.38 -4.86
CA VAL A 56 3.58 12.27 -5.21
C VAL A 56 3.65 12.11 -6.73
N LEU A 57 4.65 11.34 -7.22
CA LEU A 57 4.75 11.06 -8.66
C LEU A 57 3.49 10.38 -9.17
N GLU A 58 3.05 10.73 -10.39
CA GLU A 58 1.81 10.27 -11.02
C GLU A 58 1.69 8.74 -11.12
N ASP A 59 2.81 8.04 -11.19
CA ASP A 59 2.86 6.59 -11.24
C ASP A 59 2.75 5.91 -9.87
N SER A 60 2.67 6.68 -8.78
CA SER A 60 2.45 6.15 -7.43
C SER A 60 1.00 5.68 -7.24
N ARG A 61 0.82 4.63 -6.44
CA ARG A 61 -0.51 4.12 -6.06
C ARG A 61 -0.57 3.91 -4.55
N MET A 62 -1.67 4.33 -3.96
CA MET A 62 -1.93 4.16 -2.53
C MET A 62 -3.35 3.63 -2.35
N HIS A 63 -3.47 2.56 -1.59
CA HIS A 63 -4.74 1.89 -1.29
C HIS A 63 -4.83 1.69 0.21
N TYR A 64 -6.03 1.68 0.75
CA TYR A 64 -6.28 1.35 2.14
C TYR A 64 -7.65 0.69 2.30
N THR A 65 -7.81 -0.02 3.40
CA THR A 65 -9.09 -0.59 3.81
C THR A 65 -9.17 -0.69 5.32
N VAL A 66 -10.39 -0.65 5.84
CA VAL A 66 -10.67 -0.91 7.25
C VAL A 66 -10.80 -2.42 7.45
N LEU A 67 -10.02 -2.98 8.36
CA LEU A 67 -10.10 -4.38 8.77
C LEU A 67 -10.99 -4.55 10.02
N ASP A 68 -10.90 -3.58 10.94
CA ASP A 68 -11.73 -3.51 12.13
C ASP A 68 -11.99 -2.03 12.46
N ALA A 69 -13.25 -1.67 12.61
CA ALA A 69 -13.70 -0.29 12.92
C ALA A 69 -14.03 -0.10 14.42
N GLY A 70 -13.90 -1.12 15.23
CA GLY A 70 -14.10 -1.01 16.68
C GLY A 70 -15.48 -1.33 17.18
N GLY A 71 -16.30 -1.90 17.43
CA GLY A 71 -17.54 -2.27 18.08
C GLY A 71 -18.78 -1.45 17.71
N PRO A 72 -19.81 -1.46 18.53
CA PRO A 72 -21.09 -0.84 18.25
C PRO A 72 -21.06 0.68 18.40
N SER A 73 -21.97 1.37 17.71
CA SER A 73 -22.01 2.83 17.60
C SER A 73 -22.22 3.60 18.92
N ASN A 74 -22.68 2.94 19.97
CA ASN A 74 -22.86 3.54 21.30
C ASN A 74 -21.63 3.47 22.20
N ILE A 75 -20.51 2.96 21.68
CA ILE A 75 -19.20 2.91 22.35
C ILE A 75 -18.18 3.67 21.50
N VAL A 76 -17.40 4.55 22.11
CA VAL A 76 -16.21 5.15 21.49
C VAL A 76 -15.20 4.03 21.23
N PRO A 77 -14.76 3.81 19.97
CA PRO A 77 -13.88 2.68 19.66
C PRO A 77 -12.52 2.76 20.34
N GLY A 78 -12.20 1.78 21.17
CA GLY A 78 -10.89 1.67 21.84
C GLY A 78 -9.81 1.04 20.95
N THR A 79 -10.21 0.34 19.89
CA THR A 79 -9.29 -0.27 18.93
C THR A 79 -9.86 -0.15 17.51
N ALA A 80 -8.99 0.09 16.53
CA ALA A 80 -9.33 0.00 15.12
C ALA A 80 -8.13 -0.53 14.34
N LYS A 81 -8.37 -1.30 13.27
CA LYS A 81 -7.30 -1.84 12.41
C LYS A 81 -7.53 -1.51 10.94
N ALA A 82 -6.47 -1.08 10.27
CA ALA A 82 -6.50 -0.76 8.85
C ALA A 82 -5.28 -1.34 8.13
N GLU A 83 -5.45 -1.62 6.84
CA GLU A 83 -4.40 -2.05 5.94
C GLU A 83 -4.14 -0.94 4.91
N TYR A 84 -2.86 -0.74 4.59
CA TYR A 84 -2.38 0.25 3.64
C TYR A 84 -1.42 -0.40 2.67
N THR A 85 -1.61 -0.17 1.37
CA THR A 85 -0.71 -0.63 0.31
C THR A 85 -0.20 0.57 -0.48
N LEU A 86 1.12 0.72 -0.51
CA LEU A 86 1.84 1.80 -1.19
C LEU A 86 2.65 1.21 -2.33
N ARG A 87 2.63 1.85 -3.52
CA ARG A 87 3.33 1.36 -4.71
C ARG A 87 3.98 2.49 -5.49
N SER A 88 5.14 2.19 -6.11
CA SER A 88 5.82 3.06 -7.08
C SER A 88 6.64 2.21 -8.05
N TYR A 89 6.90 2.71 -9.26
CA TYR A 89 7.88 2.07 -10.16
C TYR A 89 9.35 2.31 -9.75
N SER A 90 9.59 3.08 -8.69
CA SER A 90 10.90 3.28 -8.08
C SER A 90 10.88 2.79 -6.63
N THR A 91 11.67 1.77 -6.33
CA THR A 91 11.87 1.29 -4.96
C THR A 91 12.41 2.41 -4.07
N ASP A 92 13.43 3.12 -4.54
CA ASP A 92 14.04 4.23 -3.81
C ASP A 92 13.04 5.35 -3.47
N TYR A 93 12.19 5.72 -4.42
CA TYR A 93 11.16 6.74 -4.19
C TYR A 93 10.11 6.25 -3.20
N LEU A 94 9.70 4.98 -3.30
CA LEU A 94 8.77 4.37 -2.36
C LEU A 94 9.33 4.40 -0.93
N GLU A 95 10.57 3.93 -0.74
CA GLU A 95 11.19 3.80 0.58
C GLU A 95 11.64 5.14 1.19
N LYS A 96 12.16 6.06 0.36
CA LYS A 96 12.77 7.31 0.85
C LYS A 96 11.79 8.50 0.90
N VAL A 97 10.66 8.42 0.18
CA VAL A 97 9.70 9.52 0.11
C VAL A 97 8.31 9.10 0.58
N ILE A 98 7.71 8.07 -0.04
CA ILE A 98 6.31 7.70 0.24
C ILE A 98 6.16 7.10 1.63
N VAL A 99 6.99 6.12 1.99
CA VAL A 99 6.90 5.43 3.28
C VAL A 99 7.15 6.37 4.47
N PRO A 100 8.18 7.24 4.50
CA PRO A 100 8.35 8.18 5.59
C PRO A 100 7.16 9.14 5.73
N ARG A 101 6.63 9.65 4.62
CA ARG A 101 5.47 10.53 4.65
C ARG A 101 4.21 9.82 5.16
N PHE A 102 3.99 8.57 4.76
CA PHE A 102 2.93 7.72 5.30
C PHE A 102 3.06 7.56 6.83
N GLN A 103 4.27 7.27 7.32
CA GLN A 103 4.51 7.15 8.77
C GLN A 103 4.22 8.44 9.53
N ASP A 104 4.55 9.59 8.96
CA ASP A 104 4.24 10.90 9.56
C ASP A 104 2.73 11.17 9.58
N ILE A 105 1.99 10.77 8.56
CA ILE A 105 0.52 10.84 8.52
C ILE A 105 -0.08 10.01 9.66
N ILE A 106 0.36 8.76 9.84
CA ILE A 106 -0.10 7.88 10.92
C ILE A 106 0.18 8.49 12.30
N LYS A 107 1.40 8.99 12.52
CA LYS A 107 1.77 9.70 13.76
C LYS A 107 0.92 10.94 13.99
N GLY A 108 0.71 11.76 12.94
CA GLY A 108 -0.13 12.95 12.99
C GLY A 108 -1.57 12.64 13.36
N ALA A 109 -2.15 11.59 12.79
CA ALA A 109 -3.51 11.13 13.11
C ALA A 109 -3.62 10.73 14.59
N CYS A 110 -2.64 9.99 15.11
CA CYS A 110 -2.60 9.61 16.52
C CYS A 110 -2.47 10.82 17.45
N LEU A 111 -1.61 11.80 17.10
CA LEU A 111 -1.45 13.02 17.88
C LEU A 111 -2.73 13.85 17.95
N MET A 112 -3.43 14.01 16.81
CA MET A 112 -4.70 14.75 16.75
C MET A 112 -5.81 14.13 17.58
N THR A 113 -5.86 12.80 17.69
CA THR A 113 -6.90 12.07 18.41
C THR A 113 -6.51 11.70 19.84
N GLY A 114 -5.24 11.92 20.23
CA GLY A 114 -4.69 11.51 21.51
C GLY A 114 -4.62 9.97 21.68
N THR A 115 -4.51 9.24 20.57
CA THR A 115 -4.39 7.78 20.50
C THR A 115 -2.93 7.35 20.32
N THR A 116 -2.68 6.05 20.26
CA THR A 116 -1.40 5.45 19.88
C THR A 116 -1.61 4.43 18.76
N CYS A 117 -0.55 3.95 18.15
CA CYS A 117 -0.66 2.89 17.14
C CYS A 117 0.55 1.96 17.16
N GLU A 118 0.31 0.75 16.66
CA GLU A 118 1.32 -0.21 16.28
C GLU A 118 1.26 -0.42 14.76
N THR A 119 2.43 -0.51 14.13
CA THR A 119 2.54 -0.69 12.68
C THR A 119 3.34 -1.96 12.40
N GLU A 120 2.70 -2.89 11.69
CA GLU A 120 3.31 -4.10 11.19
C GLU A 120 3.55 -3.95 9.68
N ARG A 121 4.78 -4.18 9.22
CA ARG A 121 5.16 -4.17 7.80
C ARG A 121 5.12 -5.58 7.25
N SER A 122 4.42 -5.79 6.15
CA SER A 122 4.42 -7.05 5.41
C SER A 122 5.65 -7.15 4.50
N TYR A 123 5.80 -8.27 3.78
CA TYR A 123 6.92 -8.49 2.86
C TYR A 123 6.91 -7.46 1.74
N PRO A 124 8.00 -6.65 1.58
CA PRO A 124 8.13 -5.69 0.51
C PRO A 124 8.44 -6.37 -0.82
N PHE A 125 7.92 -5.81 -1.92
CA PHE A 125 8.32 -6.16 -3.27
C PHE A 125 9.14 -5.03 -3.87
N GLN A 126 10.31 -5.37 -4.40
CA GLN A 126 11.15 -4.44 -5.15
C GLN A 126 10.55 -4.16 -6.53
N ALA A 127 10.84 -3.01 -7.10
CA ALA A 127 10.48 -2.71 -8.48
C ALA A 127 11.30 -3.61 -9.43
N LYS A 128 10.63 -4.23 -10.40
CA LYS A 128 11.32 -5.05 -11.39
C LYS A 128 12.19 -4.17 -12.30
N ILE A 129 13.48 -4.47 -12.38
CA ILE A 129 14.42 -3.86 -13.32
C ILE A 129 14.39 -4.68 -14.62
N PRO A 130 13.99 -4.11 -15.77
CA PRO A 130 13.89 -4.86 -17.01
C PRO A 130 15.29 -5.17 -17.59
N CYS A 131 15.53 -6.43 -17.93
CA CYS A 131 16.64 -6.85 -18.76
C CYS A 131 16.14 -6.98 -20.21
N LEU A 132 16.21 -5.90 -20.98
CA LEU A 132 15.62 -5.82 -22.32
C LEU A 132 16.20 -6.88 -23.28
N THR A 133 17.52 -7.09 -23.26
CA THR A 133 18.19 -8.11 -24.09
C THR A 133 17.65 -9.52 -23.80
N LEU A 134 17.46 -9.86 -22.52
CA LEU A 134 16.89 -11.16 -22.14
C LEU A 134 15.41 -11.26 -22.58
N ASN A 135 14.65 -10.19 -22.43
CA ASN A 135 13.26 -10.13 -22.85
C ASN A 135 13.14 -10.36 -24.37
N ASP A 136 14.01 -9.75 -25.17
CA ASP A 136 14.03 -9.93 -26.62
C ASP A 136 14.33 -11.37 -27.01
N LEU A 137 15.33 -12.01 -26.38
CA LEU A 137 15.67 -13.42 -26.61
C LEU A 137 14.50 -14.37 -26.24
N ILE A 138 13.83 -14.09 -25.12
CA ILE A 138 12.65 -14.88 -24.70
C ILE A 138 11.53 -14.74 -25.72
N MET A 139 11.24 -13.52 -26.19
CA MET A 139 10.17 -13.29 -27.17
C MET A 139 10.52 -13.82 -28.58
N GLU A 140 11.80 -13.80 -28.97
CA GLU A 140 12.25 -14.44 -30.20
C GLU A 140 12.04 -15.96 -30.17
N ASN A 141 12.41 -16.62 -29.07
CA ASN A 141 12.15 -18.05 -28.88
C ASN A 141 10.65 -18.35 -28.81
N ALA A 142 9.86 -17.50 -28.16
CA ALA A 142 8.42 -17.67 -28.12
C ALA A 142 7.79 -17.64 -29.52
N ARG A 143 8.26 -16.76 -30.42
CA ARG A 143 7.83 -16.73 -31.82
C ARG A 143 8.28 -17.99 -32.58
N LYS A 144 9.54 -18.38 -32.38
CA LYS A 144 10.14 -19.57 -33.06
C LYS A 144 9.41 -20.87 -32.70
N PHE A 145 8.95 -20.99 -31.46
CA PHE A 145 8.21 -22.15 -30.97
C PHE A 145 6.68 -21.97 -31.00
N GLU A 146 6.20 -20.99 -31.74
CA GLU A 146 4.77 -20.74 -31.96
C GLU A 146 3.96 -20.66 -30.63
N ALA A 147 4.52 -19.95 -29.62
CA ALA A 147 3.84 -19.78 -28.36
C ALA A 147 2.47 -19.10 -28.54
N PRO A 148 1.43 -19.54 -27.84
CA PRO A 148 0.10 -19.02 -28.04
C PRO A 148 -0.03 -17.55 -27.59
N GLN A 149 -0.91 -16.80 -28.26
CA GLN A 149 -1.32 -15.45 -27.86
C GLN A 149 -0.15 -14.48 -27.62
N LEU A 150 0.78 -14.42 -28.58
CA LEU A 150 1.91 -13.49 -28.53
C LEU A 150 1.41 -12.03 -28.44
N ALA A 151 1.95 -11.27 -27.51
CA ALA A 151 1.61 -9.86 -27.32
C ALA A 151 2.86 -9.04 -26.95
N GLY A 152 2.80 -7.73 -27.12
CA GLY A 152 3.79 -6.80 -26.62
C GLY A 152 3.76 -6.65 -25.10
N PRO A 153 4.74 -5.94 -24.50
CA PRO A 153 4.74 -5.62 -23.09
C PRO A 153 3.47 -4.86 -22.69
N ARG A 154 2.98 -5.14 -21.48
CA ARG A 154 1.82 -4.41 -20.94
C ARG A 154 2.21 -2.98 -20.57
N GLU A 155 1.35 -2.01 -20.89
CA GLU A 155 1.55 -0.61 -20.53
C GLU A 155 1.48 -0.39 -19.01
N LYS A 156 0.58 -1.11 -18.34
CA LYS A 156 0.38 -1.02 -16.89
C LYS A 156 0.56 -2.39 -16.26
N THR A 157 1.39 -2.45 -15.24
CA THR A 157 1.69 -3.67 -14.49
C THR A 157 1.44 -3.46 -13.00
N GLY A 158 1.20 -4.55 -12.29
CA GLY A 158 1.14 -4.58 -10.84
C GLY A 158 2.51 -4.76 -10.20
N SER A 159 2.54 -5.43 -9.07
CA SER A 159 3.75 -5.83 -8.34
C SER A 159 3.95 -7.34 -8.43
N THR A 160 5.18 -7.78 -8.27
CA THR A 160 5.57 -9.19 -8.24
C THR A 160 6.80 -9.35 -7.36
N ASP A 161 6.87 -10.45 -6.60
CA ASP A 161 8.05 -10.86 -5.83
C ASP A 161 9.27 -11.15 -6.71
N PHE A 162 9.07 -11.38 -8.00
CA PHE A 162 10.18 -11.52 -8.96
C PHE A 162 11.12 -10.30 -8.98
N GLY A 163 10.62 -9.10 -8.63
CA GLY A 163 11.46 -7.92 -8.42
C GLY A 163 12.59 -8.17 -7.42
N ASN A 164 12.32 -8.90 -6.33
CA ASN A 164 13.28 -9.18 -5.26
C ASN A 164 14.46 -10.07 -5.69
N VAL A 165 14.32 -10.80 -6.81
CA VAL A 165 15.38 -11.67 -7.34
C VAL A 165 16.40 -10.88 -8.17
N MET A 166 16.11 -9.63 -8.49
CA MET A 166 16.92 -8.79 -9.39
C MET A 166 17.89 -7.85 -8.67
N TYR A 167 17.92 -7.88 -7.34
CA TYR A 167 18.77 -7.07 -6.46
C TYR A 167 19.78 -7.92 -5.70
#